data_6a5728e6c3fc49e797b4621e3307f939
#
_entry.id   6a5728e6c3fc49e797b4621e3307f939
#
_cell.length_a   1.000
_cell.length_b   1.000
_cell.length_c   1.000
_cell.angle_alpha   90.00
_cell.angle_beta   90.00
_cell.angle_gamma   90.00
#
_symmetry.space_group_name_H-M   'P 1'
#
loop_
_entity.id
_entity.type
_entity.pdbx_description
1 polymer ?
#
loop_
_entity_poly.entity_id
_entity_poly.type
_entity_poly.pdbx_seq_one_letter_code
_entity_poly.pdbx_strand_id
1 'polypeptide(L)'
;MSWLNLLGKGLFSGAVIVTASEIAKKSTVFGALVISLPLASIMSLTWLYNDTKDTAQVADFAESILWLVIPAMLLFMILPYLLRRGWGFEAAMAVGIVSTIIAYSLGIWAAPVSYTHLRAHETPEHRG
;
A
#
# COMPACT_ATOMS: atom_id res chain seq x y z
N MET A 1 6.24 0.80 -22.91
CA MET A 1 6.92 -0.03 -21.92
C MET A 1 7.17 -1.41 -22.48
N SER A 2 8.40 -1.86 -22.45
CA SER A 2 8.76 -3.15 -23.05
C SER A 2 8.46 -4.30 -22.08
N TRP A 3 8.32 -5.50 -22.64
CA TRP A 3 8.15 -6.71 -21.83
C TRP A 3 9.34 -6.94 -20.90
N LEU A 4 10.55 -6.67 -21.41
CA LEU A 4 11.75 -6.85 -20.59
C LEU A 4 11.75 -5.91 -19.40
N ASN A 5 11.26 -4.70 -19.58
CA ASN A 5 11.18 -3.73 -18.51
C ASN A 5 10.21 -4.20 -17.42
N LEU A 6 9.04 -4.67 -17.83
CA LEU A 6 8.05 -5.19 -16.90
C LEU A 6 8.55 -6.43 -16.16
N LEU A 7 9.20 -7.32 -16.90
CA LEU A 7 9.74 -8.53 -16.32
C LEU A 7 10.82 -8.21 -15.28
N GLY A 8 11.70 -7.26 -15.61
CA GLY A 8 12.74 -6.83 -14.68
C GLY A 8 12.16 -6.24 -13.40
N LYS A 9 11.13 -5.41 -13.53
CA LYS A 9 10.47 -4.83 -12.37
C LYS A 9 9.84 -5.91 -11.49
N GLY A 10 9.19 -6.89 -12.12
CA GLY A 10 8.57 -7.99 -11.38
C GLY A 10 9.59 -8.85 -10.66
N LEU A 11 10.69 -9.19 -11.31
CA LEU A 11 11.74 -9.99 -10.71
C LEU A 11 12.39 -9.26 -9.54
N PHE A 12 12.66 -7.99 -9.69
CA PHE A 12 13.26 -7.20 -8.63
C PHE A 12 12.33 -7.12 -7.42
N SER A 13 11.06 -6.85 -7.65
CA SER A 13 10.08 -6.75 -6.57
C SER A 13 9.92 -8.10 -5.85
N GLY A 14 9.88 -9.19 -6.61
CA GLY A 14 9.79 -10.51 -6.03
C GLY A 14 11.00 -10.85 -5.17
N ALA A 15 12.19 -10.47 -5.63
CA ALA A 15 13.42 -10.69 -4.88
C ALA A 15 13.39 -9.95 -3.53
N VAL A 16 12.89 -8.72 -3.53
CA VAL A 16 12.78 -7.94 -2.30
C VAL A 16 11.84 -8.63 -1.30
N ILE A 17 10.69 -9.09 -1.76
CA ILE A 17 9.70 -9.73 -0.90
C ILE A 17 10.24 -11.03 -0.33
N VAL A 18 10.87 -11.86 -1.17
CA VAL A 18 11.44 -13.13 -0.73
C VAL A 18 12.54 -12.89 0.29
N THR A 19 13.41 -11.92 0.05
CA THR A 19 14.49 -11.60 0.97
C THR A 19 13.94 -11.15 2.32
N ALA A 20 12.93 -10.30 2.32
CA ALA A 20 12.32 -9.85 3.56
C ALA A 20 11.71 -11.01 4.34
N SER A 21 11.06 -11.93 3.63
CA SER A 21 10.46 -13.11 4.26
C SER A 21 11.51 -14.01 4.89
N GLU A 22 12.65 -14.22 4.22
CA GLU A 22 13.73 -15.03 4.75
C GLU A 22 14.39 -14.37 5.96
N ILE A 23 14.55 -13.07 5.94
CA ILE A 23 15.09 -12.32 7.07
C ILE A 23 14.18 -12.47 8.28
N ALA A 24 12.86 -12.43 8.06
CA ALA A 24 11.89 -12.54 9.15
C ALA A 24 11.98 -13.88 9.87
N LYS A 25 12.39 -14.93 9.18
CA LYS A 25 12.56 -16.24 9.82
C LYS A 25 13.69 -16.22 10.86
N LYS A 26 14.71 -15.43 10.62
CA LYS A 26 15.88 -15.37 11.51
C LYS A 26 15.73 -14.27 12.57
N SER A 27 15.10 -13.18 12.22
CA SER A 27 14.87 -12.06 13.13
C SER A 27 13.55 -11.42 12.82
N THR A 28 12.57 -11.64 13.70
CA THR A 28 11.23 -11.08 13.50
C THR A 28 11.25 -9.56 13.43
N VAL A 29 12.03 -8.93 14.32
CA VAL A 29 12.09 -7.47 14.37
C VAL A 29 12.74 -6.92 13.11
N PHE A 30 13.83 -7.51 12.67
CA PHE A 30 14.55 -7.04 11.51
C PHE A 30 13.74 -7.26 10.23
N GLY A 31 13.07 -8.43 10.14
CA GLY A 31 12.20 -8.70 9.02
C GLY A 31 11.03 -7.72 8.96
N ALA A 32 10.43 -7.42 10.12
CA ALA A 32 9.36 -6.46 10.20
C ALA A 32 9.83 -5.06 9.78
N LEU A 33 11.04 -4.68 10.17
CA LEU A 33 11.60 -3.41 9.78
C LEU A 33 11.73 -3.30 8.27
N VAL A 34 12.27 -4.34 7.64
CA VAL A 34 12.47 -4.35 6.19
C VAL A 34 11.13 -4.25 5.46
N ILE A 35 10.16 -5.05 5.89
CA ILE A 35 8.87 -5.09 5.19
C ILE A 35 8.02 -3.85 5.47
N SER A 36 8.24 -3.18 6.61
CA SER A 36 7.49 -1.97 6.93
C SER A 36 7.99 -0.76 6.19
N LEU A 37 9.22 -0.80 5.66
CA LEU A 37 9.65 0.23 4.73
C LEU A 37 8.79 0.13 3.48
N PRO A 38 8.26 1.24 2.99
CA PRO A 38 7.37 1.18 1.82
C PRO A 38 8.15 0.99 0.52
N LEU A 39 8.85 -0.14 0.43
CA LEU A 39 9.74 -0.39 -0.72
C LEU A 39 9.00 -0.45 -2.04
N ALA A 40 7.86 -1.15 -2.06
CA ALA A 40 7.07 -1.23 -3.28
C ALA A 40 6.57 0.15 -3.71
N SER A 41 6.18 0.96 -2.74
CA SER A 41 5.72 2.32 -3.02
C SER A 41 6.86 3.19 -3.53
N ILE A 42 8.03 3.08 -2.91
CA ILE A 42 9.20 3.85 -3.34
C ILE A 42 9.56 3.49 -4.77
N MET A 43 9.61 2.20 -5.07
CA MET A 43 9.91 1.76 -6.43
C MET A 43 8.87 2.22 -7.42
N SER A 44 7.60 2.11 -7.06
CA SER A 44 6.52 2.52 -7.96
C SER A 44 6.54 4.02 -8.22
N LEU A 45 6.80 4.82 -7.19
CA LEU A 45 6.91 6.27 -7.34
C LEU A 45 8.09 6.65 -8.24
N THR A 46 9.21 5.96 -8.05
CA THR A 46 10.39 6.21 -8.85
C THR A 46 10.15 5.87 -10.32
N TRP A 47 9.56 4.72 -10.55
CA TRP A 47 9.26 4.29 -11.92
C TRP A 47 8.22 5.18 -12.58
N LEU A 48 7.21 5.61 -11.83
CA LEU A 48 6.21 6.53 -12.36
C LEU A 48 6.87 7.84 -12.79
N TYR A 49 7.75 8.38 -11.95
CA TYR A 49 8.45 9.60 -12.32
C TYR A 49 9.32 9.42 -13.54
N ASN A 50 10.06 8.29 -13.60
CA ASN A 50 10.92 8.04 -14.75
C ASN A 50 10.12 7.94 -16.05
N ASP A 51 8.92 7.38 -15.97
CA ASP A 51 8.09 7.19 -17.15
C ASP A 51 7.37 8.46 -17.58
N THR A 52 6.94 9.28 -16.62
CA THR A 52 6.08 10.44 -16.91
C THR A 52 6.77 11.79 -16.80
N LYS A 53 7.82 11.88 -15.96
CA LYS A 53 8.49 13.14 -15.63
C LYS A 53 7.51 14.18 -15.09
N ASP A 54 6.42 13.73 -14.49
CA ASP A 54 5.34 14.59 -14.00
C ASP A 54 5.31 14.53 -12.48
N THR A 55 5.90 15.52 -11.83
CA THR A 55 5.96 15.55 -10.37
C THR A 55 4.59 15.73 -9.72
N ALA A 56 3.67 16.40 -10.40
CA ALA A 56 2.32 16.56 -9.87
C ALA A 56 1.62 15.21 -9.79
N GLN A 57 1.76 14.39 -10.81
CA GLN A 57 1.17 13.05 -10.81
C GLN A 57 1.78 12.16 -9.73
N VAL A 58 3.10 12.27 -9.54
CA VAL A 58 3.78 11.52 -8.49
C VAL A 58 3.29 11.96 -7.11
N ALA A 59 3.10 13.25 -6.92
CA ALA A 59 2.60 13.78 -5.66
C ALA A 59 1.18 13.28 -5.37
N ASP A 60 0.31 13.27 -6.38
CA ASP A 60 -1.05 12.76 -6.23
C ASP A 60 -1.06 11.29 -5.87
N PHE A 61 -0.18 10.52 -6.50
CA PHE A 61 -0.07 9.10 -6.24
C PHE A 61 0.39 8.86 -4.80
N ALA A 62 1.41 9.58 -4.36
CA ALA A 62 1.91 9.44 -3.01
C ALA A 62 0.85 9.81 -1.97
N GLU A 63 0.09 10.86 -2.23
CA GLU A 63 -0.98 11.26 -1.33
C GLU A 63 -2.09 10.22 -1.26
N SER A 64 -2.42 9.60 -2.39
CA SER A 64 -3.41 8.53 -2.42
C SER A 64 -2.94 7.34 -1.58
N ILE A 65 -1.66 6.99 -1.68
CA ILE A 65 -1.10 5.91 -0.89
C ILE A 65 -1.23 6.22 0.61
N LEU A 66 -0.96 7.47 0.98
CA LEU A 66 -1.06 7.88 2.39
C LEU A 66 -2.45 7.60 2.95
N TRP A 67 -3.49 7.97 2.22
CA TRP A 67 -4.85 7.75 2.68
C TRP A 67 -5.23 6.27 2.70
N LEU A 68 -4.77 5.52 1.73
CA LEU A 68 -5.14 4.10 1.62
C LEU A 68 -4.37 3.20 2.58
N VAL A 69 -3.24 3.67 3.10
CA VAL A 69 -2.48 2.91 4.10
C VAL A 69 -3.26 2.78 5.41
N ILE A 70 -4.08 3.78 5.74
CA ILE A 70 -4.80 3.77 7.01
C ILE A 70 -5.71 2.54 7.15
N PRO A 71 -6.58 2.21 6.19
CA PRO A 71 -7.36 0.97 6.30
C PRO A 71 -6.51 -0.28 6.34
N ALA A 72 -5.36 -0.27 5.67
CA ALA A 72 -4.48 -1.44 5.65
C ALA A 72 -3.94 -1.79 7.03
N MET A 73 -3.90 -0.84 7.94
CA MET A 73 -3.43 -1.09 9.29
C MET A 73 -4.34 -2.05 10.06
N LEU A 74 -5.59 -2.19 9.65
CA LEU A 74 -6.51 -3.11 10.29
C LEU A 74 -5.99 -4.54 10.28
N LEU A 75 -5.41 -4.97 9.18
CA LEU A 75 -4.86 -6.32 9.10
C LEU A 75 -3.85 -6.57 10.20
N PHE A 76 -2.97 -5.59 10.41
CA PHE A 76 -1.89 -5.73 11.39
C PHE A 76 -2.36 -5.59 12.83
N MET A 77 -3.57 -5.11 13.04
CA MET A 77 -4.19 -5.07 14.37
C MET A 77 -4.98 -6.34 14.63
N ILE A 78 -5.73 -6.80 13.65
CA ILE A 78 -6.63 -7.94 13.80
C ILE A 78 -5.85 -9.26 13.84
N LEU A 79 -4.89 -9.44 12.94
CA LEU A 79 -4.19 -10.70 12.82
C LEU A 79 -3.48 -11.12 14.12
N PRO A 80 -2.64 -10.27 14.73
CA PRO A 80 -2.01 -10.66 15.98
C PRO A 80 -3.02 -10.94 17.10
N TYR A 81 -4.07 -10.15 17.15
CA TYR A 81 -5.10 -10.31 18.17
C TYR A 81 -5.76 -11.69 18.08
N LEU A 82 -6.18 -12.08 16.88
CA LEU A 82 -6.83 -13.37 16.70
C LEU A 82 -5.89 -14.53 16.90
N LEU A 83 -4.65 -14.41 16.44
CA LEU A 83 -3.66 -15.45 16.60
C LEU A 83 -3.35 -15.69 18.08
N ARG A 84 -3.28 -14.65 18.87
CA ARG A 84 -3.05 -14.77 20.30
C ARG A 84 -4.24 -15.34 21.04
N ARG A 85 -5.41 -15.27 20.43
CA ARG A 85 -6.64 -15.87 20.96
C ARG A 85 -6.77 -17.36 20.64
N GLY A 86 -5.82 -17.90 19.90
CA GLY A 86 -5.82 -19.30 19.55
C GLY A 86 -6.45 -19.62 18.20
N TRP A 87 -6.77 -18.61 17.41
CA TRP A 87 -7.30 -18.84 16.07
C TRP A 87 -6.24 -19.45 15.18
N GLY A 88 -6.65 -20.33 14.26
CA GLY A 88 -5.74 -20.82 13.25
C GLY A 88 -5.31 -19.70 12.32
N PHE A 89 -4.13 -19.85 11.73
CA PHE A 89 -3.57 -18.81 10.89
C PHE A 89 -4.50 -18.47 9.71
N GLU A 90 -5.02 -19.51 9.06
CA GLU A 90 -5.83 -19.30 7.87
C GLU A 90 -7.11 -18.53 8.19
N ALA A 91 -7.79 -18.90 9.29
CA ALA A 91 -9.01 -18.21 9.70
C ALA A 91 -8.71 -16.78 10.12
N ALA A 92 -7.65 -16.58 10.88
CA ALA A 92 -7.27 -15.24 11.33
C ALA A 92 -6.90 -14.34 10.16
N MET A 93 -6.15 -14.87 9.21
CA MET A 93 -5.76 -14.13 8.02
C MET A 93 -6.98 -13.79 7.17
N ALA A 94 -7.90 -14.74 7.00
CA ALA A 94 -9.11 -14.51 6.23
C ALA A 94 -9.94 -13.37 6.84
N VAL A 95 -10.11 -13.38 8.15
CA VAL A 95 -10.85 -12.31 8.84
C VAL A 95 -10.12 -10.97 8.66
N GLY A 96 -8.80 -10.97 8.80
CA GLY A 96 -8.02 -9.75 8.63
C GLY A 96 -8.14 -9.18 7.23
N ILE A 97 -8.06 -10.04 6.22
CA ILE A 97 -8.15 -9.60 4.83
C ILE A 97 -9.55 -9.08 4.52
N VAL A 98 -10.58 -9.80 4.94
CA VAL A 98 -11.97 -9.37 4.71
C VAL A 98 -12.25 -8.03 5.39
N SER A 99 -11.80 -7.88 6.63
CA SER A 99 -11.98 -6.63 7.36
C SER A 99 -11.27 -5.48 6.65
N THR A 100 -10.07 -5.73 6.14
CA THR A 100 -9.31 -4.71 5.41
C THR A 100 -10.01 -4.34 4.12
N ILE A 101 -10.54 -5.31 3.39
CA ILE A 101 -11.27 -5.05 2.15
C ILE A 101 -12.50 -4.21 2.44
N ILE A 102 -13.23 -4.54 3.50
CA ILE A 102 -14.41 -3.77 3.89
C ILE A 102 -14.01 -2.33 4.23
N ALA A 103 -12.92 -2.16 4.99
CA ALA A 103 -12.45 -0.83 5.35
C ALA A 103 -12.03 -0.03 4.13
N TYR A 104 -11.34 -0.67 3.17
CA TYR A 104 -10.99 -0.01 1.92
C TYR A 104 -12.23 0.41 1.13
N SER A 105 -13.21 -0.47 1.06
CA SER A 105 -14.44 -0.20 0.33
C SER A 105 -15.18 0.99 0.93
N LEU A 106 -15.28 1.04 2.25
CA LEU A 106 -15.90 2.15 2.94
C LEU A 106 -15.10 3.44 2.76
N GLY A 107 -13.77 3.33 2.80
CA GLY A 107 -12.90 4.47 2.61
C GLY A 107 -13.02 5.05 1.21
N ILE A 108 -13.03 4.18 0.19
CA ILE A 108 -13.17 4.61 -1.19
C ILE A 108 -14.55 5.21 -1.42
N TRP A 109 -15.57 4.61 -0.80
CA TRP A 109 -16.93 5.13 -0.93
C TRP A 109 -17.06 6.52 -0.29
N ALA A 110 -16.43 6.73 0.85
CA ALA A 110 -16.50 8.00 1.57
C ALA A 110 -15.53 9.04 1.02
N ALA A 111 -14.33 8.60 0.61
CA ALA A 111 -13.28 9.50 0.16
C ALA A 111 -13.66 10.34 -1.05
N PRO A 112 -14.35 9.80 -2.07
CA PRO A 112 -14.72 10.63 -3.21
C PRO A 112 -15.59 11.82 -2.84
N VAL A 113 -16.42 11.67 -1.83
CA VAL A 113 -17.28 12.76 -1.36
C VAL A 113 -16.42 13.88 -0.78
N SER A 114 -15.52 13.51 0.15
CA SER A 114 -14.61 14.47 0.76
C SER A 114 -13.65 15.06 -0.26
N TYR A 115 -13.12 14.21 -1.11
CA TYR A 115 -12.16 14.62 -2.14
C TYR A 115 -12.79 15.57 -3.13
N THR A 116 -14.00 15.25 -3.57
CA THR A 116 -14.74 16.10 -4.49
C THR A 116 -15.06 17.45 -3.87
N HIS A 117 -15.39 17.44 -2.59
CA HIS A 117 -15.65 18.66 -1.87
C HIS A 117 -14.44 19.57 -1.81
N LEU A 118 -13.28 18.99 -1.49
CA LEU A 118 -12.03 19.73 -1.46
C LEU A 118 -11.66 20.27 -2.83
N ARG A 119 -11.86 19.48 -3.86
CA ARG A 119 -11.58 19.92 -5.21
C ARG A 119 -12.50 21.04 -5.66
N ALA A 120 -13.73 21.03 -5.21
CA ALA A 120 -14.66 22.09 -5.52
C ALA A 120 -14.16 23.43 -4.99
N HIS A 121 -13.48 23.43 -3.85
CA HIS A 121 -12.90 24.65 -3.32
C HIS A 121 -11.71 25.13 -4.12
N GLU A 122 -10.91 24.21 -4.61
CA GLU A 122 -9.68 24.55 -5.33
C GLU A 122 -9.91 24.81 -6.81
N THR A 123 -10.90 24.18 -7.37
CA THR A 123 -11.13 24.18 -8.80
C THR A 123 -11.12 25.54 -9.45
N PRO A 124 -11.82 26.54 -8.95
CA PRO A 124 -11.85 27.85 -9.62
C PRO A 124 -10.45 28.43 -9.79
N GLU A 125 -9.60 28.24 -8.83
CA GLU A 125 -8.24 28.77 -8.88
C GLU A 125 -7.40 28.01 -9.88
N HIS A 126 -7.50 26.71 -9.88
CA HIS A 126 -6.69 25.88 -10.75
C HIS A 126 -7.07 26.02 -12.20
N ARG A 127 -8.30 26.30 -12.47
CA ARG A 127 -8.76 26.44 -13.83
C ARG A 127 -8.63 27.82 -14.39
N GLY A 128 -8.54 28.77 -13.50
CA GLY A 128 -8.34 30.17 -13.88
C GLY A 128 -7.01 30.39 -14.53
#